data_009b259cebf79e95f2b6d1155d4a4eff
#
_entry.id   009b259cebf79e95f2b6d1155d4a4eff
#
_cell.length_a   1.000
_cell.length_b   1.000
_cell.length_c   1.000
_cell.angle_alpha   90.00
_cell.angle_beta   90.00
_cell.angle_gamma   90.00
#
_symmetry.space_group_name_H-M   'P 1'
#
loop_
_entity.id
_entity.type
_entity.pdbx_description
1 polymer ?
#
loop_
_entity_poly.entity_id
_entity_poly.type
_entity_poly.pdbx_seq_one_letter_code
_entity_poly.pdbx_strand_id
1 'polypeptide(L)'
;MSDHETQNSSESTASEAQRQNPPEVEAVWTFRGYRLRPSEFTTAMAHFFRAEVQRANVWRSRLDATTNWAVVATGAALTIAFSPGGFHGVIILNALLISLFLYIEARRYRYYELWSYRIRLMETDFYAAMLVPPFHPAPDWAESLAENLLQPQFPISAWEAIGRRLRRNYIWIYIILSLAWVAKVALYPVSVRSWDEFIQNASIGAISGWVVVLTGFVFIGLLLLFALLTASLQQATGEVLPRFAEGKVSVPVGEAAKEKGWLKPWFRLSRRRQQLLALIITDRAQSVSNQILKELSRGVTSLPGVGMYTGKSHSVLMIALTVTEVNHLKAIVTAIDPQAFVIVSPAQEILGRGFMPLQPEESRQSERSARL
;
A
#
# COMPACT_ATOMS: atom_id res chain seq x y z
N MET A 1 82.83 -12.57 10.68
CA MET A 1 82.09 -12.22 9.40
C MET A 1 81.03 -13.32 9.22
N SER A 2 80.12 -13.49 10.19
CA SER A 2 79.08 -14.56 10.19
C SER A 2 77.80 -14.23 10.97
N ASP A 3 77.60 -12.95 11.41
CA ASP A 3 76.40 -12.60 12.19
C ASP A 3 75.36 -11.72 11.48
N HIS A 4 75.57 -11.41 10.17
CA HIS A 4 74.61 -10.58 9.40
C HIS A 4 73.66 -11.34 8.46
N GLU A 5 73.83 -12.66 8.27
CA GLU A 5 72.97 -13.43 7.37
C GLU A 5 71.72 -14.06 8.05
N THR A 6 71.74 -14.19 9.41
CA THR A 6 70.63 -14.81 10.13
C THR A 6 69.50 -13.86 10.53
N GLN A 7 69.70 -12.53 10.46
CA GLN A 7 68.61 -11.56 10.72
C GLN A 7 67.73 -11.27 9.49
N ASN A 8 68.24 -11.44 8.29
CA ASN A 8 67.50 -11.11 7.08
C ASN A 8 66.51 -12.19 6.65
N SER A 9 66.66 -13.44 7.13
CA SER A 9 65.74 -14.53 6.81
C SER A 9 64.53 -14.59 7.75
N SER A 10 64.62 -14.01 8.98
CA SER A 10 63.49 -13.94 9.92
C SER A 10 62.55 -12.77 9.64
N GLU A 11 62.99 -11.66 9.04
CA GLU A 11 62.16 -10.54 8.63
C GLU A 11 61.39 -10.82 7.33
N SER A 12 61.93 -11.63 6.41
CA SER A 12 61.28 -12.07 5.18
C SER A 12 60.12 -13.02 5.45
N THR A 13 60.25 -13.95 6.42
CA THR A 13 59.17 -14.87 6.79
C THR A 13 58.07 -14.21 7.64
N ALA A 14 58.39 -13.17 8.38
CA ALA A 14 57.39 -12.37 9.13
C ALA A 14 56.56 -11.46 8.18
N SER A 15 57.16 -10.98 7.09
CA SER A 15 56.46 -10.18 6.08
C SER A 15 55.53 -10.99 5.15
N GLU A 16 55.82 -12.26 4.93
CA GLU A 16 54.95 -13.17 4.16
C GLU A 16 53.78 -13.71 4.99
N ALA A 17 53.89 -13.88 6.29
CA ALA A 17 52.82 -14.30 7.18
C ALA A 17 51.75 -13.22 7.39
N GLN A 18 52.02 -11.98 7.05
CA GLN A 18 51.08 -10.85 7.13
C GLN A 18 50.33 -10.54 5.81
N ARG A 19 50.46 -11.36 4.78
CA ARG A 19 49.46 -11.41 3.69
C ARG A 19 48.23 -12.15 4.21
N GLN A 20 47.65 -11.59 5.27
CA GLN A 20 46.34 -11.99 5.77
C GLN A 20 45.34 -11.91 4.64
N ASN A 21 44.61 -12.97 4.44
CA ASN A 21 43.43 -13.00 3.60
C ASN A 21 42.59 -11.71 3.80
N PRO A 22 42.16 -11.02 2.74
CA PRO A 22 41.30 -9.87 2.92
C PRO A 22 40.13 -10.30 3.82
N PRO A 23 39.69 -9.45 4.76
CA PRO A 23 38.64 -9.82 5.71
C PRO A 23 37.48 -10.40 4.92
N GLU A 24 37.08 -11.62 5.30
CA GLU A 24 35.98 -12.33 4.66
C GLU A 24 34.74 -11.45 4.82
N VAL A 25 34.38 -10.74 3.77
CA VAL A 25 33.23 -9.84 3.77
C VAL A 25 32.02 -10.68 4.08
N GLU A 26 31.44 -10.51 5.26
CA GLU A 26 30.27 -11.26 5.71
C GLU A 26 29.18 -11.19 4.65
N ALA A 27 28.73 -12.37 4.18
CA ALA A 27 27.73 -12.45 3.15
C ALA A 27 26.37 -12.01 3.70
N VAL A 28 25.75 -11.02 3.08
CA VAL A 28 24.42 -10.53 3.47
C VAL A 28 23.36 -11.62 3.26
N TRP A 29 23.56 -12.49 2.28
CA TRP A 29 22.62 -13.54 1.92
C TRP A 29 23.27 -14.64 1.13
N THR A 30 22.83 -15.91 1.32
CA THR A 30 23.32 -17.08 0.59
C THR A 30 22.15 -17.85 -0.04
N PHE A 31 22.28 -18.21 -1.32
CA PHE A 31 21.30 -19.04 -2.03
C PHE A 31 22.00 -20.01 -2.97
N ARG A 32 21.79 -21.31 -2.77
CA ARG A 32 22.37 -22.39 -3.58
C ARG A 32 23.90 -22.26 -3.79
N GLY A 33 24.62 -21.81 -2.75
CA GLY A 33 26.06 -21.58 -2.83
C GLY A 33 26.49 -20.21 -3.36
N TYR A 34 25.57 -19.37 -3.84
CA TYR A 34 25.85 -17.96 -4.13
C TYR A 34 25.83 -17.13 -2.85
N ARG A 35 26.90 -16.37 -2.65
CA ARG A 35 27.03 -15.43 -1.53
C ARG A 35 26.84 -14.01 -2.08
N LEU A 36 25.81 -13.31 -1.64
CA LEU A 36 25.56 -11.91 -2.03
C LEU A 36 26.44 -11.00 -1.17
N ARG A 37 27.31 -10.23 -1.82
CA ARG A 37 28.14 -9.22 -1.17
C ARG A 37 27.35 -7.95 -0.87
N PRO A 38 27.74 -7.11 0.13
CA PRO A 38 27.06 -5.84 0.42
C PRO A 38 26.98 -4.90 -0.79
N SER A 39 28.01 -4.85 -1.63
CA SER A 39 28.03 -4.04 -2.86
C SER A 39 27.01 -4.53 -3.91
N GLU A 40 26.83 -5.84 -4.04
CA GLU A 40 25.87 -6.45 -4.96
C GLU A 40 24.43 -6.20 -4.48
N PHE A 41 24.18 -6.26 -3.16
CA PHE A 41 22.90 -5.91 -2.56
C PHE A 41 22.53 -4.46 -2.86
N THR A 42 23.45 -3.51 -2.65
CA THR A 42 23.22 -2.09 -2.92
C THR A 42 22.91 -1.86 -4.40
N THR A 43 23.65 -2.55 -5.28
CA THR A 43 23.40 -2.49 -6.73
C THR A 43 22.03 -3.04 -7.11
N ALA A 44 21.65 -4.19 -6.56
CA ALA A 44 20.34 -4.79 -6.79
C ALA A 44 19.20 -3.88 -6.30
N MET A 45 19.34 -3.26 -5.13
CA MET A 45 18.38 -2.30 -4.59
C MET A 45 18.26 -1.04 -5.46
N ALA A 46 19.36 -0.52 -6.00
CA ALA A 46 19.32 0.63 -6.91
C ALA A 46 18.60 0.30 -8.22
N HIS A 47 18.82 -0.89 -8.79
CA HIS A 47 18.09 -1.36 -9.97
C HIS A 47 16.61 -1.58 -9.68
N PHE A 48 16.28 -2.18 -8.54
CA PHE A 48 14.92 -2.39 -8.11
C PHE A 48 14.18 -1.06 -7.93
N PHE A 49 14.79 -0.08 -7.25
CA PHE A 49 14.22 1.26 -7.07
C PHE A 49 13.92 1.94 -8.41
N ARG A 50 14.87 1.92 -9.36
CA ARG A 50 14.64 2.47 -10.71
C ARG A 50 13.45 1.80 -11.40
N ALA A 51 13.33 0.48 -11.30
CA ALA A 51 12.22 -0.26 -11.90
C ALA A 51 10.87 0.14 -11.28
N GLU A 52 10.81 0.30 -9.95
CA GLU A 52 9.59 0.74 -9.25
C GLU A 52 9.20 2.18 -9.63
N VAL A 53 10.18 3.10 -9.70
CA VAL A 53 9.96 4.49 -10.15
C VAL A 53 9.45 4.51 -11.59
N GLN A 54 10.04 3.71 -12.48
CA GLN A 54 9.57 3.62 -13.86
C GLN A 54 8.14 3.11 -13.97
N ARG A 55 7.78 2.08 -13.21
CA ARG A 55 6.40 1.57 -13.13
C ARG A 55 5.42 2.64 -12.65
N ALA A 56 5.77 3.36 -11.57
CA ALA A 56 4.94 4.45 -11.05
C ALA A 56 4.73 5.55 -12.09
N ASN A 57 5.78 5.95 -12.81
CA ASN A 57 5.72 6.96 -13.87
C ASN A 57 4.81 6.52 -15.03
N VAL A 58 4.87 5.26 -15.45
CA VAL A 58 3.96 4.71 -16.47
C VAL A 58 2.50 4.80 -16.01
N TRP A 59 2.20 4.47 -14.76
CA TRP A 59 0.84 4.57 -14.24
C TRP A 59 0.39 6.02 -14.09
N ARG A 60 1.27 6.93 -13.68
CA ARG A 60 1.02 8.37 -13.63
C ARG A 60 0.66 8.92 -15.02
N SER A 61 1.46 8.61 -16.04
CA SER A 61 1.19 9.01 -17.42
C SER A 61 -0.18 8.51 -17.93
N ARG A 62 -0.56 7.27 -17.56
CA ARG A 62 -1.88 6.73 -17.91
C ARG A 62 -3.03 7.46 -17.20
N LEU A 63 -2.81 7.97 -15.99
CA LEU A 63 -3.80 8.79 -15.28
C LEU A 63 -3.98 10.14 -16.00
N ASP A 64 -2.88 10.82 -16.27
CA ASP A 64 -2.90 12.11 -16.95
C ASP A 64 -3.57 12.00 -18.34
N ALA A 65 -3.28 10.94 -19.10
CA ALA A 65 -3.92 10.67 -20.37
C ALA A 65 -5.45 10.51 -20.24
N THR A 66 -5.94 9.82 -19.17
CA THR A 66 -7.38 9.65 -18.97
C THR A 66 -8.07 10.97 -18.67
N THR A 67 -7.47 11.80 -17.80
CA THR A 67 -7.99 13.15 -17.50
C THR A 67 -8.01 14.02 -18.76
N ASN A 68 -6.95 13.99 -19.59
CA ASN A 68 -6.89 14.74 -20.85
C ASN A 68 -8.03 14.34 -21.80
N TRP A 69 -8.27 13.03 -21.96
CA TRP A 69 -9.38 12.56 -22.79
C TRP A 69 -10.75 12.98 -22.23
N ALA A 70 -10.93 13.03 -20.92
CA ALA A 70 -12.15 13.53 -20.30
C ALA A 70 -12.39 15.02 -20.64
N VAL A 71 -11.33 15.83 -20.60
CA VAL A 71 -11.41 17.25 -20.97
C VAL A 71 -11.70 17.44 -22.45
N VAL A 72 -11.00 16.71 -23.33
CA VAL A 72 -11.23 16.76 -24.79
C VAL A 72 -12.67 16.35 -25.15
N ALA A 73 -13.15 15.23 -24.56
CA ALA A 73 -14.52 14.77 -24.78
C ALA A 73 -15.55 15.81 -24.32
N THR A 74 -15.28 16.48 -23.18
CA THR A 74 -16.14 17.55 -22.67
C THR A 74 -16.17 18.74 -23.63
N GLY A 75 -15.02 19.20 -24.11
CA GLY A 75 -14.94 20.29 -25.09
C GLY A 75 -15.70 19.95 -26.39
N ALA A 76 -15.51 18.74 -26.92
CA ALA A 76 -16.21 18.29 -28.12
C ALA A 76 -17.74 18.23 -27.90
N ALA A 77 -18.18 17.68 -26.78
CA ALA A 77 -19.61 17.60 -26.44
C ALA A 77 -20.24 18.99 -26.30
N LEU A 78 -19.57 19.94 -25.69
CA LEU A 78 -20.03 21.32 -25.59
C LEU A 78 -20.11 21.98 -26.96
N THR A 79 -19.10 21.82 -27.80
CA THR A 79 -19.10 22.34 -29.17
C THR A 79 -20.30 21.82 -29.95
N ILE A 80 -20.62 20.51 -29.90
CA ILE A 80 -21.75 19.90 -30.53
C ILE A 80 -23.07 20.43 -29.93
N ALA A 81 -23.17 20.50 -28.61
CA ALA A 81 -24.39 20.96 -27.93
C ALA A 81 -24.74 22.41 -28.27
N PHE A 82 -23.74 23.31 -28.39
CA PHE A 82 -23.93 24.72 -28.70
C PHE A 82 -23.92 25.04 -30.22
N SER A 83 -23.75 24.05 -31.10
CA SER A 83 -23.90 24.25 -32.54
C SER A 83 -25.36 24.58 -32.91
N PRO A 84 -25.60 25.22 -34.06
CA PRO A 84 -26.94 25.44 -34.56
C PRO A 84 -27.73 24.11 -34.68
N GLY A 85 -28.88 24.02 -34.00
CA GLY A 85 -29.68 22.78 -33.92
C GLY A 85 -29.12 21.73 -32.93
N GLY A 86 -28.05 22.04 -32.20
CA GLY A 86 -27.48 21.13 -31.22
C GLY A 86 -28.44 20.82 -30.07
N PHE A 87 -28.49 19.56 -29.68
CA PHE A 87 -29.40 19.02 -28.66
C PHE A 87 -28.73 18.98 -27.27
N HIS A 88 -29.40 19.51 -26.25
CA HIS A 88 -28.86 19.56 -24.88
C HIS A 88 -28.60 18.19 -24.26
N GLY A 89 -29.26 17.12 -24.72
CA GLY A 89 -29.02 15.74 -24.26
C GLY A 89 -27.58 15.24 -24.48
N VAL A 90 -26.82 15.84 -25.42
CA VAL A 90 -25.41 15.54 -25.65
C VAL A 90 -24.58 15.84 -24.38
N ILE A 91 -24.91 16.89 -23.64
CA ILE A 91 -24.24 17.25 -22.39
C ILE A 91 -24.51 16.18 -21.34
N ILE A 92 -25.72 15.67 -21.23
CA ILE A 92 -26.10 14.61 -20.29
C ILE A 92 -25.38 13.30 -20.65
N LEU A 93 -25.35 12.94 -21.93
CA LEU A 93 -24.61 11.77 -22.39
C LEU A 93 -23.12 11.89 -22.09
N ASN A 94 -22.54 13.08 -22.27
CA ASN A 94 -21.15 13.31 -21.89
C ASN A 94 -20.93 13.19 -20.38
N ALA A 95 -21.87 13.63 -19.52
CA ALA A 95 -21.76 13.45 -18.06
C ALA A 95 -21.68 11.96 -17.68
N LEU A 96 -22.43 11.08 -18.38
CA LEU A 96 -22.31 9.63 -18.20
C LEU A 96 -20.94 9.11 -18.67
N LEU A 97 -20.44 9.59 -19.80
CA LEU A 97 -19.10 9.25 -20.30
C LEU A 97 -18.01 9.69 -19.33
N ILE A 98 -18.13 10.89 -18.74
CA ILE A 98 -17.22 11.39 -17.72
C ILE A 98 -17.25 10.51 -16.45
N SER A 99 -18.40 9.96 -16.07
CA SER A 99 -18.52 9.02 -14.97
C SER A 99 -17.75 7.72 -15.25
N LEU A 100 -17.77 7.24 -16.48
CA LEU A 100 -16.96 6.10 -16.90
C LEU A 100 -15.45 6.42 -16.85
N PHE A 101 -15.03 7.59 -17.32
CA PHE A 101 -13.63 8.03 -17.18
C PHE A 101 -13.19 8.13 -15.73
N LEU A 102 -14.03 8.69 -14.86
CA LEU A 102 -13.77 8.73 -13.41
C LEU A 102 -13.53 7.34 -12.84
N TYR A 103 -14.37 6.36 -13.16
CA TYR A 103 -14.22 4.98 -12.72
C TYR A 103 -12.92 4.35 -13.22
N ILE A 104 -12.61 4.49 -14.52
CA ILE A 104 -11.38 3.97 -15.13
C ILE A 104 -10.15 4.61 -14.47
N GLU A 105 -10.18 5.93 -14.26
CA GLU A 105 -9.08 6.67 -13.64
C GLU A 105 -8.89 6.27 -12.18
N ALA A 106 -9.96 6.12 -11.42
CA ALA A 106 -9.89 5.65 -10.03
C ALA A 106 -9.28 4.25 -9.91
N ARG A 107 -9.64 3.34 -10.84
CA ARG A 107 -9.00 2.02 -10.92
C ARG A 107 -7.50 2.13 -11.19
N ARG A 108 -7.08 2.94 -12.15
CA ARG A 108 -5.66 3.18 -12.48
C ARG A 108 -4.93 3.85 -11.31
N TYR A 109 -5.59 4.75 -10.60
CA TYR A 109 -5.04 5.46 -9.45
C TYR A 109 -4.67 4.50 -8.31
N ARG A 110 -5.45 3.42 -8.06
CA ARG A 110 -5.10 2.39 -7.08
C ARG A 110 -3.79 1.68 -7.42
N TYR A 111 -3.54 1.39 -8.70
CA TYR A 111 -2.26 0.82 -9.15
C TYR A 111 -1.12 1.81 -8.97
N TYR A 112 -1.31 3.08 -9.31
CA TYR A 112 -0.32 4.12 -9.06
C TYR A 112 0.05 4.20 -7.57
N GLU A 113 -0.93 4.21 -6.67
CA GLU A 113 -0.72 4.25 -5.22
C GLU A 113 0.04 3.01 -4.71
N LEU A 114 -0.18 1.83 -5.28
CA LEU A 114 0.58 0.63 -4.92
C LEU A 114 2.09 0.79 -5.18
N TRP A 115 2.45 1.29 -6.37
CA TRP A 115 3.86 1.51 -6.73
C TRP A 115 4.46 2.70 -5.98
N SER A 116 3.70 3.77 -5.82
CA SER A 116 4.09 4.94 -5.04
C SER A 116 4.36 4.59 -3.57
N TYR A 117 3.58 3.70 -2.98
CA TYR A 117 3.81 3.21 -1.62
C TYR A 117 5.15 2.48 -1.47
N ARG A 118 5.51 1.60 -2.42
CA ARG A 118 6.81 0.89 -2.39
C ARG A 118 7.99 1.84 -2.55
N ILE A 119 7.87 2.80 -3.47
CA ILE A 119 8.88 3.85 -3.65
C ILE A 119 9.05 4.62 -2.35
N ARG A 120 7.96 5.03 -1.72
CA ARG A 120 8.01 5.80 -0.48
C ARG A 120 8.64 5.05 0.67
N LEU A 121 8.38 3.75 0.82
CA LEU A 121 9.07 2.90 1.79
C LEU A 121 10.59 2.93 1.59
N MET A 122 11.04 2.79 0.33
CA MET A 122 12.48 2.84 0.04
C MET A 122 13.06 4.22 0.24
N GLU A 123 12.36 5.29 -0.14
CA GLU A 123 12.82 6.67 0.04
C GLU A 123 12.96 7.04 1.51
N THR A 124 11.94 6.74 2.35
CA THR A 124 11.90 7.17 3.75
C THR A 124 12.75 6.27 4.64
N ASP A 125 12.63 4.96 4.47
CA ASP A 125 13.12 4.00 5.46
C ASP A 125 14.48 3.39 5.06
N PHE A 126 14.86 3.50 3.78
CA PHE A 126 16.17 3.05 3.31
C PHE A 126 17.07 4.23 2.92
N TYR A 127 16.73 5.00 1.87
CA TYR A 127 17.61 6.06 1.37
C TYR A 127 17.74 7.25 2.33
N ALA A 128 16.64 7.74 2.90
CA ALA A 128 16.69 8.85 3.85
C ALA A 128 17.46 8.48 5.13
N ALA A 129 17.32 7.25 5.59
CA ALA A 129 18.06 6.74 6.73
C ALA A 129 19.57 6.66 6.47
N MET A 130 20.00 6.49 5.22
CA MET A 130 21.41 6.52 4.84
C MET A 130 22.01 7.93 4.76
N LEU A 131 21.18 8.98 4.74
CA LEU A 131 21.61 10.37 4.59
C LEU A 131 21.74 11.11 5.93
N VAL A 132 21.07 10.67 6.98
CA VAL A 132 20.98 11.39 8.27
C VAL A 132 21.40 10.47 9.43
N PRO A 133 22.46 10.79 10.21
CA PRO A 133 22.79 10.05 11.42
C PRO A 133 21.74 10.20 12.54
N PRO A 134 21.53 9.18 13.38
CA PRO A 134 22.05 7.82 13.36
C PRO A 134 21.32 6.94 12.34
N PHE A 135 22.05 6.43 11.38
CA PHE A 135 21.57 5.69 10.21
C PHE A 135 20.89 4.36 10.55
N HIS A 136 19.76 4.41 11.20
CA HIS A 136 18.97 3.22 11.49
C HIS A 136 17.69 3.25 10.63
N PRO A 137 17.61 2.43 9.56
CA PRO A 137 16.37 2.16 8.88
C PRO A 137 15.33 1.68 9.90
N ALA A 138 14.06 2.03 9.70
CA ALA A 138 13.00 1.46 10.51
C ALA A 138 13.13 -0.08 10.45
N PRO A 139 13.20 -0.78 11.60
CA PRO A 139 13.52 -2.23 11.61
C PRO A 139 12.58 -3.06 10.72
N ASP A 140 11.40 -2.55 10.43
CA ASP A 140 10.32 -3.25 9.74
C ASP A 140 10.22 -2.90 8.24
N TRP A 141 11.06 -2.03 7.69
CA TRP A 141 10.90 -1.57 6.30
C TRP A 141 11.07 -2.69 5.28
N ALA A 142 12.09 -3.52 5.50
CA ALA A 142 12.39 -4.63 4.60
C ALA A 142 11.29 -5.69 4.63
N GLU A 143 10.74 -5.98 5.81
CA GLU A 143 9.60 -6.88 5.97
C GLU A 143 8.35 -6.33 5.30
N SER A 144 8.03 -5.05 5.50
CA SER A 144 6.88 -4.40 4.89
C SER A 144 6.97 -4.38 3.35
N LEU A 145 8.18 -4.15 2.81
CA LEU A 145 8.43 -4.23 1.38
C LEU A 145 8.31 -5.65 0.86
N ALA A 146 8.92 -6.63 1.56
CA ALA A 146 8.86 -8.04 1.19
C ALA A 146 7.43 -8.60 1.25
N GLU A 147 6.65 -8.26 2.27
CA GLU A 147 5.24 -8.63 2.37
C GLU A 147 4.43 -8.08 1.20
N ASN A 148 4.63 -6.80 0.85
CA ASN A 148 3.95 -6.19 -0.28
C ASN A 148 4.40 -6.75 -1.64
N LEU A 149 5.63 -7.29 -1.75
CA LEU A 149 6.11 -7.98 -2.94
C LEU A 149 5.51 -9.38 -3.06
N LEU A 150 5.41 -10.11 -1.95
CA LEU A 150 4.85 -11.47 -1.90
C LEU A 150 3.32 -11.46 -2.10
N GLN A 151 2.64 -10.50 -1.50
CA GLN A 151 1.18 -10.34 -1.57
C GLN A 151 0.82 -8.88 -1.82
N PRO A 152 0.80 -8.42 -3.08
CA PRO A 152 0.49 -7.04 -3.42
C PRO A 152 -0.93 -6.65 -2.97
N GLN A 153 -1.03 -5.67 -2.08
CA GLN A 153 -2.30 -5.14 -1.60
C GLN A 153 -2.42 -3.66 -1.95
N PHE A 154 -3.63 -3.25 -2.35
CA PHE A 154 -3.87 -1.84 -2.62
C PHE A 154 -3.87 -1.03 -1.32
N PRO A 155 -3.06 0.05 -1.20
CA PRO A 155 -3.01 0.87 0.00
C PRO A 155 -4.28 1.69 0.24
N ILE A 156 -5.11 1.86 -0.79
CA ILE A 156 -6.37 2.61 -0.75
C ILE A 156 -7.54 1.79 -1.27
N SER A 157 -8.75 2.06 -0.73
CA SER A 157 -9.99 1.43 -1.20
C SER A 157 -10.43 1.98 -2.57
N ALA A 158 -11.33 1.27 -3.26
CA ALA A 158 -11.91 1.75 -4.51
C ALA A 158 -12.70 3.06 -4.29
N TRP A 159 -13.46 3.13 -3.21
CA TRP A 159 -14.26 4.30 -2.85
C TRP A 159 -13.41 5.53 -2.56
N GLU A 160 -12.31 5.34 -1.84
CA GLU A 160 -11.34 6.41 -1.59
C GLU A 160 -10.69 6.90 -2.89
N ALA A 161 -10.32 5.99 -3.79
CA ALA A 161 -9.75 6.36 -5.08
C ALA A 161 -10.73 7.18 -5.94
N ILE A 162 -12.01 6.75 -6.02
CA ILE A 162 -13.05 7.50 -6.74
C ILE A 162 -13.23 8.89 -6.11
N GLY A 163 -13.37 8.96 -4.78
CA GLY A 163 -13.58 10.22 -4.09
C GLY A 163 -12.43 11.21 -4.25
N ARG A 164 -11.17 10.74 -4.23
CA ARG A 164 -9.99 11.58 -4.46
C ARG A 164 -9.96 12.14 -5.88
N ARG A 165 -10.19 11.28 -6.89
CA ARG A 165 -10.19 11.71 -8.30
C ARG A 165 -11.38 12.62 -8.59
N LEU A 166 -12.54 12.34 -8.03
CA LEU A 166 -13.72 13.20 -8.11
C LEU A 166 -13.40 14.61 -7.61
N ARG A 167 -12.94 14.75 -6.36
CA ARG A 167 -12.63 16.06 -5.75
C ARG A 167 -11.53 16.82 -6.47
N ARG A 168 -10.50 16.12 -6.97
CA ARG A 168 -9.34 16.78 -7.55
C ARG A 168 -9.58 17.29 -8.96
N ASN A 169 -10.20 16.48 -9.83
CA ASN A 169 -10.29 16.77 -11.26
C ASN A 169 -11.74 16.85 -11.74
N TYR A 170 -12.55 15.84 -11.42
CA TYR A 170 -13.84 15.61 -12.07
C TYR A 170 -14.96 16.52 -11.59
N ILE A 171 -14.89 17.01 -10.36
CA ILE A 171 -15.91 17.93 -9.83
C ILE A 171 -16.01 19.19 -10.67
N TRP A 172 -14.88 19.71 -11.15
CA TRP A 172 -14.84 20.88 -12.02
C TRP A 172 -15.47 20.62 -13.38
N ILE A 173 -15.24 19.43 -13.93
CA ILE A 173 -15.84 19.01 -15.19
C ILE A 173 -17.37 18.92 -15.03
N TYR A 174 -17.87 18.32 -13.94
CA TYR A 174 -19.30 18.26 -13.67
C TYR A 174 -19.93 19.62 -13.44
N ILE A 175 -19.25 20.54 -12.76
CA ILE A 175 -19.72 21.93 -12.59
C ILE A 175 -19.85 22.60 -13.96
N ILE A 176 -18.84 22.52 -14.82
CA ILE A 176 -18.86 23.08 -16.16
C ILE A 176 -20.00 22.48 -16.99
N LEU A 177 -20.17 21.16 -17.00
CA LEU A 177 -21.25 20.49 -17.69
C LEU A 177 -22.63 20.91 -17.20
N SER A 178 -22.80 21.06 -15.85
CA SER A 178 -24.07 21.50 -15.26
C SER A 178 -24.41 22.93 -15.63
N LEU A 179 -23.44 23.84 -15.54
CA LEU A 179 -23.62 25.23 -15.94
C LEU A 179 -23.92 25.36 -17.44
N ALA A 180 -23.17 24.61 -18.27
CA ALA A 180 -23.38 24.60 -19.69
C ALA A 180 -24.76 24.03 -20.06
N TRP A 181 -25.21 22.97 -19.36
CA TRP A 181 -26.56 22.41 -19.58
C TRP A 181 -27.65 23.42 -19.21
N VAL A 182 -27.56 24.07 -18.04
CA VAL A 182 -28.49 25.11 -17.62
C VAL A 182 -28.49 26.27 -18.64
N ALA A 183 -27.31 26.74 -19.05
CA ALA A 183 -27.20 27.82 -20.05
C ALA A 183 -27.84 27.42 -21.40
N LYS A 184 -27.58 26.17 -21.86
CA LYS A 184 -28.17 25.68 -23.12
C LYS A 184 -29.70 25.64 -23.08
N VAL A 185 -30.29 25.14 -21.99
CA VAL A 185 -31.75 25.04 -21.80
C VAL A 185 -32.39 26.44 -21.62
N ALA A 186 -31.69 27.34 -20.92
CA ALA A 186 -32.21 28.66 -20.63
C ALA A 186 -32.08 29.67 -21.77
N LEU A 187 -31.07 29.52 -22.66
CA LEU A 187 -30.73 30.53 -23.65
C LEU A 187 -31.07 30.09 -25.10
N TYR A 188 -31.35 28.81 -25.35
CA TYR A 188 -31.53 28.25 -26.69
C TYR A 188 -32.81 27.44 -26.82
N PRO A 189 -33.56 27.55 -27.97
CA PRO A 189 -33.29 28.44 -29.11
C PRO A 189 -33.68 29.89 -28.85
N VAL A 190 -34.51 30.13 -27.88
CA VAL A 190 -34.96 31.46 -27.42
C VAL A 190 -34.79 31.53 -25.90
N SER A 191 -34.37 32.69 -25.39
CA SER A 191 -34.23 32.89 -23.95
C SER A 191 -35.56 32.71 -23.22
N VAL A 192 -35.55 31.83 -22.21
CA VAL A 192 -36.72 31.48 -21.39
C VAL A 192 -37.11 32.68 -20.52
N ARG A 193 -38.39 32.94 -20.41
CA ARG A 193 -38.94 34.02 -19.54
C ARG A 193 -39.66 33.49 -18.31
N SER A 194 -40.04 32.20 -18.33
CA SER A 194 -40.76 31.57 -17.23
C SER A 194 -40.12 30.22 -16.83
N TRP A 195 -40.42 29.75 -15.63
CA TRP A 195 -39.96 28.44 -15.16
C TRP A 195 -40.57 27.30 -15.95
N ASP A 196 -41.80 27.45 -16.36
CA ASP A 196 -42.52 26.44 -17.17
C ASP A 196 -41.87 26.23 -18.55
N GLU A 197 -41.43 27.33 -19.19
CA GLU A 197 -40.67 27.27 -20.43
C GLU A 197 -39.33 26.55 -20.25
N PHE A 198 -38.62 26.81 -19.14
CA PHE A 198 -37.38 26.10 -18.81
C PHE A 198 -37.61 24.60 -18.72
N ILE A 199 -38.66 24.18 -18.01
CA ILE A 199 -38.99 22.76 -17.85
C ILE A 199 -39.38 22.14 -19.19
N GLN A 200 -40.13 22.84 -20.03
CA GLN A 200 -40.46 22.35 -21.38
C GLN A 200 -39.22 22.17 -22.24
N ASN A 201 -38.29 23.14 -22.23
CA ASN A 201 -37.05 23.07 -22.98
C ASN A 201 -36.09 21.98 -22.42
N ALA A 202 -36.19 21.62 -21.15
CA ALA A 202 -35.41 20.54 -20.55
C ALA A 202 -35.88 19.13 -20.92
N SER A 203 -37.04 18.99 -21.62
CA SER A 203 -37.58 17.70 -22.00
C SER A 203 -36.73 16.98 -23.05
N ILE A 204 -36.68 15.64 -22.98
CA ILE A 204 -35.92 14.78 -23.90
C ILE A 204 -36.86 13.75 -24.51
N GLY A 205 -37.29 14.00 -25.72
CA GLY A 205 -38.26 13.10 -26.40
C GLY A 205 -39.52 12.90 -25.55
N ALA A 206 -39.80 11.67 -25.14
CA ALA A 206 -40.96 11.34 -24.30
C ALA A 206 -40.74 11.62 -22.80
N ILE A 207 -39.51 11.99 -22.37
CA ILE A 207 -39.18 12.23 -20.97
C ILE A 207 -39.52 13.68 -20.61
N SER A 208 -40.42 13.85 -19.62
CA SER A 208 -40.77 15.18 -19.09
C SER A 208 -39.56 15.93 -18.57
N GLY A 209 -39.49 17.24 -18.82
CA GLY A 209 -38.41 18.10 -18.34
C GLY A 209 -38.25 18.08 -16.80
N TRP A 210 -39.32 17.92 -16.02
CA TRP A 210 -39.26 17.74 -14.58
C TRP A 210 -38.42 16.52 -14.19
N VAL A 211 -38.59 15.41 -14.87
CA VAL A 211 -37.83 14.18 -14.63
C VAL A 211 -36.35 14.42 -14.92
N VAL A 212 -36.06 15.10 -16.04
CA VAL A 212 -34.66 15.42 -16.41
C VAL A 212 -33.98 16.32 -15.38
N VAL A 213 -34.67 17.41 -14.98
CA VAL A 213 -34.15 18.35 -13.97
C VAL A 213 -33.92 17.66 -12.61
N LEU A 214 -34.94 16.89 -12.16
CA LEU A 214 -34.85 16.16 -10.90
C LEU A 214 -33.71 15.13 -10.90
N THR A 215 -33.60 14.36 -11.99
CA THR A 215 -32.52 13.38 -12.15
C THR A 215 -31.15 14.04 -12.14
N GLY A 216 -30.99 15.18 -12.82
CA GLY A 216 -29.75 15.95 -12.80
C GLY A 216 -29.40 16.47 -11.40
N PHE A 217 -30.39 17.01 -10.69
CA PHE A 217 -30.21 17.49 -9.30
C PHE A 217 -29.80 16.34 -8.35
N VAL A 218 -30.51 15.21 -8.40
CA VAL A 218 -30.19 14.02 -7.60
C VAL A 218 -28.79 13.50 -7.94
N PHE A 219 -28.43 13.43 -9.24
CA PHE A 219 -27.11 12.98 -9.67
C PHE A 219 -25.99 13.86 -9.10
N ILE A 220 -26.08 15.16 -9.26
CA ILE A 220 -25.08 16.12 -8.72
C ILE A 220 -25.07 16.07 -7.19
N GLY A 221 -26.24 16.01 -6.54
CA GLY A 221 -26.34 15.88 -5.08
C GLY A 221 -25.64 14.62 -4.55
N LEU A 222 -25.82 13.48 -5.22
CA LEU A 222 -25.15 12.23 -4.88
C LEU A 222 -23.62 12.32 -5.09
N LEU A 223 -23.15 12.96 -6.16
CA LEU A 223 -21.72 13.17 -6.39
C LEU A 223 -21.10 14.06 -5.31
N LEU A 224 -21.76 15.14 -4.91
CA LEU A 224 -21.30 16.02 -3.84
C LEU A 224 -21.30 15.32 -2.48
N LEU A 225 -22.38 14.59 -2.17
CA LEU A 225 -22.47 13.78 -0.96
C LEU A 225 -21.34 12.75 -0.90
N PHE A 226 -21.11 12.05 -2.00
CA PHE A 226 -20.02 11.07 -2.11
C PHE A 226 -18.65 11.74 -1.94
N ALA A 227 -18.42 12.90 -2.53
CA ALA A 227 -17.20 13.68 -2.37
C ALA A 227 -16.96 14.07 -0.90
N LEU A 228 -18.01 14.45 -0.16
CA LEU A 228 -17.95 14.81 1.26
C LEU A 228 -17.70 13.55 2.14
N LEU A 229 -18.44 12.47 1.93
CA LEU A 229 -18.28 11.23 2.71
C LEU A 229 -16.89 10.62 2.57
N THR A 230 -16.26 10.79 1.41
CA THR A 230 -14.90 10.28 1.16
C THR A 230 -13.80 11.28 1.54
N ALA A 231 -14.13 12.49 1.98
CA ALA A 231 -13.15 13.52 2.35
C ALA A 231 -12.30 13.13 3.56
N SER A 232 -12.89 12.43 4.53
CA SER A 232 -12.21 11.97 5.75
C SER A 232 -11.27 10.78 5.53
N LEU A 233 -11.28 10.14 4.35
CA LEU A 233 -10.46 8.97 4.03
C LEU A 233 -9.05 9.35 3.54
N GLN A 234 -8.53 10.53 3.89
CA GLN A 234 -7.23 11.02 3.40
C GLN A 234 -6.06 10.26 4.05
N GLN A 235 -5.52 9.28 3.36
CA GLN A 235 -4.26 8.61 3.71
C GLN A 235 -3.42 8.30 2.46
N ALA A 236 -3.19 9.28 1.57
CA ALA A 236 -2.26 9.09 0.47
C ALA A 236 -0.83 9.13 0.97
N THR A 237 -0.12 8.04 0.82
CA THR A 237 1.32 7.92 1.13
C THR A 237 2.21 8.64 0.11
N GLY A 238 1.68 9.02 -1.04
CA GLY A 238 2.42 9.62 -2.15
C GLY A 238 2.20 11.12 -2.36
N GLU A 239 1.33 11.78 -1.59
CA GLU A 239 1.16 13.24 -1.72
C GLU A 239 2.29 13.99 -1.02
N VAL A 240 2.92 14.90 -1.76
CA VAL A 240 3.90 15.85 -1.22
C VAL A 240 3.16 16.77 -0.25
N LEU A 241 3.54 16.74 1.02
CA LEU A 241 3.01 17.67 2.01
C LEU A 241 3.41 19.10 1.66
N PRO A 242 2.49 20.09 1.70
CA PRO A 242 2.82 21.48 1.47
C PRO A 242 3.84 21.94 2.52
N ARG A 243 4.90 22.60 2.07
CA ARG A 243 6.02 23.06 2.90
C ARG A 243 5.61 24.09 3.98
N PHE A 244 4.40 24.64 3.89
CA PHE A 244 3.86 25.71 4.71
C PHE A 244 2.58 25.34 5.47
N ALA A 245 2.40 24.08 5.83
CA ALA A 245 1.43 23.74 6.85
C ALA A 245 1.97 24.27 8.19
N GLU A 246 1.56 25.50 8.53
CA GLU A 246 1.93 26.16 9.77
C GLU A 246 1.70 25.24 10.97
N GLY A 247 2.77 24.96 11.69
CA GLY A 247 2.73 24.70 13.13
C GLY A 247 2.47 23.30 13.62
N LYS A 248 2.58 22.23 12.83
CA LYS A 248 2.67 20.86 13.38
C LYS A 248 3.54 19.95 12.51
N VAL A 249 4.85 20.16 12.55
CA VAL A 249 5.82 19.14 12.18
C VAL A 249 6.10 18.33 13.43
N SER A 250 5.27 17.37 13.67
CA SER A 250 5.65 16.13 14.36
C SER A 250 4.86 15.05 13.64
N VAL A 251 5.53 14.42 12.67
CA VAL A 251 5.09 13.13 12.16
C VAL A 251 5.81 12.10 13.02
N PRO A 252 5.20 11.58 14.08
CA PRO A 252 5.60 10.29 14.60
C PRO A 252 5.12 9.30 13.55
N VAL A 253 6.06 8.69 12.86
CA VAL A 253 5.83 7.41 12.20
C VAL A 253 5.37 6.48 13.32
N GLY A 254 4.06 6.26 13.44
CA GLY A 254 3.52 5.29 14.39
C GLY A 254 2.30 5.67 15.22
N GLU A 255 1.88 6.94 15.28
CA GLU A 255 0.68 7.26 16.04
C GLU A 255 -0.49 7.62 15.10
N ALA A 256 -1.48 6.74 15.09
CA ALA A 256 -2.78 6.99 14.50
C ALA A 256 -3.39 8.24 15.14
N ALA A 257 -3.60 9.28 14.34
CA ALA A 257 -4.33 10.46 14.74
C ALA A 257 -5.67 10.04 15.37
N LYS A 258 -5.86 10.37 16.65
CA LYS A 258 -7.16 10.31 17.31
C LYS A 258 -8.08 11.34 16.65
N GLU A 259 -8.77 10.94 15.59
CA GLU A 259 -9.89 11.72 15.07
C GLU A 259 -11.15 11.43 15.87
N LYS A 260 -11.65 12.48 16.52
CA LYS A 260 -13.03 12.57 16.96
C LYS A 260 -13.96 12.63 15.73
N GLY A 261 -14.35 11.46 15.22
CA GLY A 261 -15.35 11.34 14.17
C GLY A 261 -16.36 10.25 14.56
N TRP A 262 -17.61 10.62 14.79
CA TRP A 262 -18.71 9.75 15.22
C TRP A 262 -19.18 8.74 14.16
N LEU A 263 -18.70 8.87 12.93
CA LEU A 263 -18.91 7.89 11.85
C LEU A 263 -17.67 7.01 11.75
N LYS A 264 -17.70 5.82 12.34
CA LYS A 264 -16.72 4.76 12.05
C LYS A 264 -16.83 4.43 10.56
N PRO A 265 -15.83 4.75 9.72
CA PRO A 265 -15.90 4.45 8.31
C PRO A 265 -15.74 2.93 8.12
N TRP A 266 -16.84 2.25 7.85
CA TRP A 266 -16.84 0.84 7.45
C TRP A 266 -16.08 0.58 6.14
N PHE A 267 -15.60 1.66 5.49
CA PHE A 267 -14.76 1.65 4.29
C PHE A 267 -13.25 1.65 4.53
N ARG A 268 -12.76 1.70 5.80
CA ARG A 268 -11.32 1.64 6.06
C ARG A 268 -10.83 0.22 5.80
N LEU A 269 -9.97 0.05 4.79
CA LEU A 269 -9.06 -1.08 4.73
C LEU A 269 -8.10 -0.96 5.92
N SER A 270 -8.29 -1.85 6.90
CA SER A 270 -7.32 -1.98 7.98
C SER A 270 -5.98 -2.42 7.35
N ARG A 271 -4.93 -1.61 7.51
CA ARG A 271 -3.53 -2.00 7.23
C ARG A 271 -3.07 -2.99 8.30
N ARG A 272 -3.71 -4.15 8.41
CA ARG A 272 -3.22 -5.22 9.27
C ARG A 272 -2.23 -6.03 8.46
N ARG A 273 -1.00 -6.18 8.97
CA ARG A 273 -0.08 -7.20 8.46
C ARG A 273 -0.84 -8.52 8.46
N GLN A 274 -0.79 -9.22 7.35
CA GLN A 274 -1.46 -10.51 7.25
C GLN A 274 -0.73 -11.48 8.18
N GLN A 275 -1.39 -11.83 9.26
CA GLN A 275 -0.90 -12.79 10.24
C GLN A 275 -1.30 -14.19 9.82
N LEU A 276 -0.41 -15.12 9.99
CA LEU A 276 -0.61 -16.51 9.63
C LEU A 276 -0.41 -17.40 10.86
N LEU A 277 -1.21 -18.46 10.93
CA LEU A 277 -1.06 -19.53 11.88
C LEU A 277 -0.53 -20.75 11.15
N ALA A 278 0.64 -21.24 11.57
CA ALA A 278 1.16 -22.51 11.08
C ALA A 278 0.97 -23.61 12.10
N LEU A 279 0.53 -24.78 11.62
CA LEU A 279 0.45 -26.01 12.37
C LEU A 279 1.44 -27.01 11.73
N ILE A 280 2.34 -27.56 12.52
CA ILE A 280 3.39 -28.48 12.06
C ILE A 280 3.19 -29.80 12.81
N ILE A 281 2.82 -30.86 12.11
CA ILE A 281 2.69 -32.20 12.65
C ILE A 281 4.00 -32.91 12.43
N THR A 282 4.70 -33.29 13.50
CA THR A 282 6.05 -33.85 13.44
C THR A 282 6.33 -34.80 14.60
N ASP A 283 7.19 -35.78 14.37
CA ASP A 283 7.74 -36.67 15.37
C ASP A 283 8.99 -36.08 16.05
N ARG A 284 9.57 -35.00 15.49
CA ARG A 284 10.79 -34.33 15.97
C ARG A 284 10.49 -32.97 16.57
N ALA A 285 9.42 -32.86 17.33
CA ALA A 285 8.90 -31.60 17.83
C ALA A 285 9.94 -30.75 18.59
N GLN A 286 10.77 -31.38 19.44
CA GLN A 286 11.77 -30.67 20.24
C GLN A 286 12.87 -30.02 19.36
N SER A 287 13.34 -30.76 18.36
CA SER A 287 14.39 -30.25 17.43
C SER A 287 13.86 -29.13 16.56
N VAL A 288 12.64 -29.30 16.02
CA VAL A 288 11.98 -28.30 15.17
C VAL A 288 11.68 -27.03 15.99
N SER A 289 11.13 -27.15 17.20
CA SER A 289 10.80 -25.99 18.05
C SER A 289 12.05 -25.22 18.48
N ASN A 290 13.14 -25.92 18.84
CA ASN A 290 14.41 -25.25 19.23
C ASN A 290 15.01 -24.46 18.05
N GLN A 291 14.95 -25.00 16.83
CA GLN A 291 15.48 -24.28 15.67
C GLN A 291 14.60 -23.08 15.28
N ILE A 292 13.27 -23.22 15.36
CA ILE A 292 12.34 -22.11 15.16
C ILE A 292 12.58 -20.99 16.17
N LEU A 293 12.75 -21.32 17.45
CA LEU A 293 13.05 -20.34 18.49
C LEU A 293 14.38 -19.63 18.22
N LYS A 294 15.39 -20.36 17.75
CA LYS A 294 16.73 -19.83 17.46
C LYS A 294 16.76 -18.92 16.22
N GLU A 295 16.12 -19.33 15.14
CA GLU A 295 16.22 -18.64 13.84
C GLU A 295 15.13 -17.60 13.61
N LEU A 296 13.89 -17.91 14.02
CA LEU A 296 12.73 -17.03 13.82
C LEU A 296 12.39 -16.17 15.05
N SER A 297 12.97 -16.49 16.21
CA SER A 297 12.65 -15.81 17.48
C SER A 297 11.14 -15.77 17.79
N ARG A 298 10.39 -16.81 17.35
CA ARG A 298 8.94 -16.93 17.53
C ARG A 298 8.60 -18.00 18.56
N GLY A 299 7.62 -17.70 19.40
CA GLY A 299 7.07 -18.68 20.36
C GLY A 299 6.39 -19.83 19.65
N VAL A 300 6.65 -21.06 20.12
CA VAL A 300 6.07 -22.29 19.60
C VAL A 300 5.31 -22.96 20.73
N THR A 301 4.06 -23.38 20.47
CA THR A 301 3.24 -24.15 21.40
C THR A 301 3.08 -25.57 20.85
N SER A 302 3.39 -26.56 21.67
CA SER A 302 3.20 -27.98 21.32
C SER A 302 1.88 -28.50 21.88
N LEU A 303 1.11 -29.15 21.03
CA LEU A 303 -0.13 -29.85 21.36
C LEU A 303 0.03 -31.35 21.07
N PRO A 304 -0.45 -32.25 21.94
CA PRO A 304 -0.45 -33.69 21.63
C PRO A 304 -1.52 -33.99 20.58
N GLY A 305 -1.17 -34.82 19.62
CA GLY A 305 -2.07 -35.29 18.57
C GLY A 305 -1.92 -36.80 18.35
N VAL A 306 -2.96 -37.46 17.89
CA VAL A 306 -2.93 -38.89 17.50
C VAL A 306 -3.39 -39.01 16.08
N GLY A 307 -2.58 -39.64 15.24
CA GLY A 307 -2.93 -39.94 13.86
C GLY A 307 -4.00 -41.05 13.80
N MET A 308 -5.23 -40.69 13.49
CA MET A 308 -6.36 -41.62 13.53
C MET A 308 -6.24 -42.82 12.58
N TYR A 309 -5.48 -42.65 11.49
CA TYR A 309 -5.23 -43.71 10.54
C TYR A 309 -4.12 -44.67 11.00
N THR A 310 -3.07 -44.16 11.63
CA THR A 310 -1.89 -44.93 12.03
C THR A 310 -1.91 -45.33 13.51
N GLY A 311 -2.73 -44.70 14.33
CA GLY A 311 -2.74 -44.86 15.81
C GLY A 311 -1.49 -44.25 16.47
N LYS A 312 -0.58 -43.63 15.73
CA LYS A 312 0.67 -43.06 16.25
C LYS A 312 0.43 -41.72 16.92
N SER A 313 1.15 -41.49 18.02
CA SER A 313 1.18 -40.19 18.69
C SER A 313 2.16 -39.27 17.98
N HIS A 314 1.71 -38.08 17.64
CA HIS A 314 2.50 -37.02 17.03
C HIS A 314 2.40 -35.75 17.88
N SER A 315 3.34 -34.83 17.71
CA SER A 315 3.22 -33.48 18.28
C SER A 315 2.80 -32.51 17.18
N VAL A 316 1.82 -31.67 17.50
CA VAL A 316 1.39 -30.56 16.64
C VAL A 316 1.98 -29.27 17.20
N LEU A 317 2.94 -28.69 16.49
CA LEU A 317 3.51 -27.40 16.85
C LEU A 317 2.68 -26.28 16.22
N MET A 318 2.25 -25.37 17.06
CA MET A 318 1.46 -24.19 16.67
C MET A 318 2.34 -22.95 16.78
N ILE A 319 2.43 -22.16 15.71
CA ILE A 319 3.26 -20.97 15.62
C ILE A 319 2.53 -19.86 14.86
N ALA A 320 2.61 -18.66 15.39
CA ALA A 320 2.15 -17.44 14.73
C ALA A 320 3.27 -16.81 13.92
N LEU A 321 3.00 -16.46 12.66
CA LEU A 321 3.98 -16.00 11.69
C LEU A 321 3.47 -14.83 10.87
N THR A 322 4.41 -14.11 10.26
CA THR A 322 4.15 -13.20 9.14
C THR A 322 4.32 -13.93 7.80
N VAL A 323 3.80 -13.34 6.73
CA VAL A 323 3.90 -13.92 5.37
C VAL A 323 5.36 -14.12 4.95
N THR A 324 6.26 -13.24 5.38
CA THR A 324 7.69 -13.28 5.06
C THR A 324 8.42 -14.46 5.70
N GLU A 325 7.97 -14.91 6.87
CA GLU A 325 8.60 -15.99 7.64
C GLU A 325 8.20 -17.40 7.18
N VAL A 326 7.15 -17.54 6.38
CA VAL A 326 6.63 -18.85 5.94
C VAL A 326 7.67 -19.68 5.17
N ASN A 327 8.41 -19.04 4.26
CA ASN A 327 9.41 -19.76 3.48
C ASN A 327 10.59 -20.21 4.34
N HIS A 328 10.98 -19.40 5.32
CA HIS A 328 12.02 -19.75 6.28
C HIS A 328 11.56 -20.89 7.19
N LEU A 329 10.33 -20.82 7.71
CA LEU A 329 9.73 -21.91 8.48
C LEU A 329 9.76 -23.24 7.69
N LYS A 330 9.31 -23.22 6.43
CA LYS A 330 9.32 -24.42 5.58
C LYS A 330 10.72 -24.98 5.41
N ALA A 331 11.74 -24.13 5.21
CA ALA A 331 13.12 -24.57 5.08
C ALA A 331 13.64 -25.24 6.37
N ILE A 332 13.36 -24.65 7.54
CA ILE A 332 13.74 -25.22 8.85
C ILE A 332 13.09 -26.60 9.04
N VAL A 333 11.78 -26.68 8.81
CA VAL A 333 11.05 -27.95 9.01
C VAL A 333 11.55 -29.02 8.06
N THR A 334 11.70 -28.73 6.78
CA THR A 334 12.18 -29.69 5.77
C THR A 334 13.59 -30.18 6.07
N ALA A 335 14.46 -29.32 6.60
CA ALA A 335 15.84 -29.71 6.96
C ALA A 335 15.89 -30.67 8.15
N ILE A 336 14.95 -30.57 9.10
CA ILE A 336 14.95 -31.38 10.33
C ILE A 336 14.10 -32.63 10.18
N ASP A 337 12.90 -32.45 9.64
CA ASP A 337 11.91 -33.52 9.46
C ASP A 337 11.24 -33.42 8.09
N PRO A 338 11.79 -34.05 7.05
CA PRO A 338 11.19 -34.07 5.71
C PRO A 338 9.82 -34.74 5.64
N GLN A 339 9.44 -35.51 6.65
CA GLN A 339 8.14 -36.20 6.73
C GLN A 339 7.08 -35.37 7.48
N ALA A 340 7.46 -34.22 8.04
CA ALA A 340 6.53 -33.35 8.74
C ALA A 340 5.43 -32.80 7.82
N PHE A 341 4.22 -32.67 8.35
CA PHE A 341 3.11 -32.08 7.62
C PHE A 341 2.86 -30.65 8.14
N VAL A 342 2.90 -29.67 7.22
CA VAL A 342 2.79 -28.24 7.54
C VAL A 342 1.53 -27.67 6.93
N ILE A 343 0.67 -27.11 7.77
CA ILE A 343 -0.53 -26.35 7.38
C ILE A 343 -0.27 -24.88 7.70
N VAL A 344 -0.47 -23.99 6.73
CA VAL A 344 -0.42 -22.52 6.94
C VAL A 344 -1.78 -21.94 6.60
N SER A 345 -2.40 -21.26 7.55
CA SER A 345 -3.73 -20.66 7.42
C SER A 345 -3.71 -19.17 7.76
N PRO A 346 -4.44 -18.32 7.03
CA PRO A 346 -4.62 -16.93 7.42
C PRO A 346 -5.31 -16.83 8.79
N ALA A 347 -4.74 -16.05 9.71
CA ALA A 347 -5.37 -15.72 10.97
C ALA A 347 -6.07 -14.35 10.83
N GLN A 348 -7.29 -14.24 11.36
CA GLN A 348 -8.00 -12.97 11.33
C GLN A 348 -7.32 -11.94 12.24
N GLU A 349 -6.86 -12.40 13.41
CA GLU A 349 -6.20 -11.56 14.41
C GLU A 349 -5.36 -12.43 15.35
N ILE A 350 -4.13 -12.02 15.58
CA ILE A 350 -3.24 -12.60 16.59
C ILE A 350 -2.83 -11.50 17.56
N LEU A 351 -3.16 -11.68 18.83
CA LEU A 351 -2.89 -10.75 19.90
C LEU A 351 -1.88 -11.36 20.88
N GLY A 352 -0.94 -10.57 21.38
CA GLY A 352 0.04 -11.00 22.37
C GLY A 352 1.45 -10.49 22.12
N ARG A 353 2.41 -10.99 22.90
CA ARG A 353 3.83 -10.58 22.76
C ARG A 353 4.39 -10.99 21.40
N GLY A 354 5.01 -10.03 20.69
CA GLY A 354 5.54 -10.21 19.34
C GLY A 354 4.52 -9.92 18.21
N PHE A 355 3.27 -9.61 18.59
CA PHE A 355 2.18 -9.19 17.70
C PHE A 355 1.47 -7.98 18.31
N MET A 356 0.17 -7.79 18.03
CA MET A 356 -0.59 -6.70 18.64
C MET A 356 -0.76 -6.92 20.14
N PRO A 357 -0.52 -5.92 21.02
CA PRO A 357 -0.73 -6.03 22.44
C PRO A 357 -2.22 -6.23 22.76
N LEU A 358 -2.52 -7.07 23.78
CA LEU A 358 -3.89 -7.33 24.26
C LEU A 358 -4.53 -6.08 24.90
N GLN A 359 -3.70 -5.17 25.45
CA GLN A 359 -4.16 -3.93 26.08
C GLN A 359 -3.52 -2.71 25.42
N PRO A 360 -4.25 -1.59 25.23
CA PRO A 360 -3.64 -0.32 24.79
C PRO A 360 -2.55 0.12 25.80
N GLU A 361 -1.47 0.74 25.31
CA GLU A 361 -0.32 1.17 26.15
C GLU A 361 -0.69 2.15 27.26
N GLU A 362 -1.82 2.84 27.16
CA GLU A 362 -2.32 3.76 28.21
C GLU A 362 -2.54 3.10 29.57
N SER A 363 -2.87 1.81 29.61
CA SER A 363 -3.05 1.09 30.88
C SER A 363 -1.72 0.69 31.54
N ARG A 364 -0.62 0.62 30.80
CA ARG A 364 0.71 0.31 31.36
C ARG A 364 1.42 1.52 32.00
N GLN A 365 1.13 2.73 31.54
CA GLN A 365 1.69 3.95 32.13
C GLN A 365 1.01 4.28 33.45
N SER A 366 -0.29 4.05 33.59
CA SER A 366 -1.02 4.22 34.86
C SER A 366 -0.56 3.23 35.94
N GLU A 367 -0.26 1.98 35.60
CA GLU A 367 0.26 0.98 36.54
C GLU A 367 1.73 1.25 36.94
N ARG A 368 2.56 1.86 36.05
CA ARG A 368 3.92 2.28 36.39
C ARG A 368 3.96 3.51 37.30
N SER A 369 3.04 4.46 37.09
CA SER A 369 2.90 5.66 37.95
C SER A 369 2.28 5.33 39.32
N ALA A 370 1.56 4.25 39.45
CA ALA A 370 0.98 3.80 40.73
C ALA A 370 1.95 2.94 41.58
N ARG A 371 3.13 2.58 41.03
CA ARG A 371 4.18 1.78 41.72
C ARG A 371 5.42 2.58 42.05
N LEU A 372 5.47 3.87 41.72
CA LEU A 372 6.45 4.86 42.15
C LEU A 372 5.85 5.81 43.19
#